data_72283959370b9cfc17f21ab13ee00d8d
#
_entry.id   72283959370b9cfc17f21ab13ee00d8d
#
_cell.length_a   1.000
_cell.length_b   1.000
_cell.length_c   1.000
_cell.angle_alpha   90.00
_cell.angle_beta   90.00
_cell.angle_gamma   90.00
#
_symmetry.space_group_name_H-M   'P 1'
#
loop_
_entity.id
_entity.type
_entity.pdbx_description
1 polymer ?
#
loop_
_entity_poly.entity_id
_entity_poly.type
_entity_poly.pdbx_seq_one_letter_code
_entity_poly.pdbx_strand_id
1 'polypeptide(L)'
;MPLHALSGDPFDALGDPNRRAIVELLRTGDRSVSELAEELPISRPAVSRHLRLLKRAGLVADRAEGTRRLYRLDDEGIAAVREYLEDVWGEAPTRFRLLAENTSERTGRDAR
;
A
#
# COMPACT_ATOMS: atom_id res chain seq x y z
N MET A 1 -2.84 5.32 15.38
CA MET A 1 -1.40 5.11 15.58
C MET A 1 -0.63 6.11 14.71
N PRO A 2 0.27 6.88 15.28
CA PRO A 2 1.05 7.82 14.49
C PRO A 2 2.09 7.10 13.63
N LEU A 3 2.44 7.71 12.50
CA LEU A 3 3.36 7.12 11.54
C LEU A 3 4.72 6.77 12.15
N HIS A 4 5.24 7.65 13.02
CA HIS A 4 6.55 7.42 13.64
C HIS A 4 6.57 6.24 14.63
N ALA A 5 5.42 5.71 15.01
CA ALA A 5 5.35 4.53 15.88
C ALA A 5 5.52 3.23 15.09
N LEU A 6 5.52 3.28 13.77
CA LEU A 6 5.75 2.10 12.93
C LEU A 6 7.25 1.76 12.94
N SER A 7 7.56 0.46 13.04
CA SER A 7 8.97 0.01 13.15
C SER A 7 9.73 0.04 11.84
N GLY A 8 9.05 0.14 10.70
CA GLY A 8 9.63 0.27 9.39
C GLY A 8 9.11 1.53 8.71
N ASP A 9 9.65 1.85 7.55
CA ASP A 9 9.22 3.01 6.78
C ASP A 9 8.21 2.58 5.71
N PRO A 10 6.91 2.93 5.85
CA PRO A 10 5.90 2.55 4.87
C PRO A 10 6.15 3.14 3.48
N PHE A 11 6.76 4.31 3.38
CA PHE A 11 7.05 4.89 2.07
C PHE A 11 8.17 4.14 1.37
N ASP A 12 9.19 3.72 2.12
CA ASP A 12 10.23 2.87 1.58
C ASP A 12 9.66 1.52 1.14
N ALA A 13 8.80 0.93 1.97
CA ALA A 13 8.15 -0.33 1.63
C ALA A 13 7.33 -0.21 0.34
N LEU A 14 6.63 0.89 0.14
CA LEU A 14 5.82 1.12 -1.05
C LEU A 14 6.65 1.59 -2.27
N GLY A 15 7.94 1.76 -2.10
CA GLY A 15 8.83 2.13 -3.19
C GLY A 15 9.10 1.02 -4.19
N ASP A 16 8.84 -0.24 -3.82
CA ASP A 16 9.08 -1.39 -4.68
C ASP A 16 7.79 -1.79 -5.43
N PRO A 17 7.86 -1.97 -6.77
CA PRO A 17 6.66 -2.31 -7.56
C PRO A 17 6.01 -3.63 -7.15
N ASN A 18 6.78 -4.64 -6.76
CA ASN A 18 6.23 -5.92 -6.34
C ASN A 18 5.48 -5.79 -5.02
N ARG A 19 6.01 -4.97 -4.09
CA ARG A 19 5.31 -4.73 -2.83
C ARG A 19 4.02 -3.96 -3.05
N ARG A 20 4.01 -2.99 -3.97
CA ARG A 20 2.76 -2.31 -4.33
C ARG A 20 1.75 -3.26 -4.94
N ALA A 21 2.21 -4.19 -5.79
CA ALA A 21 1.33 -5.20 -6.38
C ALA A 21 0.71 -6.12 -5.32
N ILE A 22 1.49 -6.50 -4.31
CA ILE A 22 0.97 -7.29 -3.18
C ILE A 22 -0.12 -6.51 -2.44
N VAL A 23 0.12 -5.24 -2.14
CA VAL A 23 -0.87 -4.40 -1.46
C VAL A 23 -2.16 -4.31 -2.28
N GLU A 24 -2.03 -4.15 -3.60
CA GLU A 24 -3.20 -4.11 -4.49
C GLU A 24 -4.01 -5.41 -4.44
N LEU A 25 -3.34 -6.55 -4.45
CA LEU A 25 -4.02 -7.84 -4.37
C LEU A 25 -4.73 -8.02 -3.02
N LEU A 26 -4.12 -7.55 -1.94
CA LEU A 26 -4.70 -7.66 -0.60
C LEU A 26 -5.91 -6.74 -0.38
N ARG A 27 -6.11 -5.76 -1.25
CA ARG A 27 -7.32 -4.92 -1.18
C ARG A 27 -8.59 -5.71 -1.40
N THR A 28 -8.52 -6.79 -2.15
CA THR A 28 -9.70 -7.58 -2.51
C THR A 28 -9.95 -8.77 -1.58
N GLY A 29 -9.08 -9.01 -0.63
CA GLY A 29 -9.27 -10.09 0.34
C GLY A 29 -7.94 -10.63 0.86
N ASP A 30 -8.04 -11.44 1.91
CA ASP A 30 -6.90 -12.08 2.52
C ASP A 30 -6.28 -13.12 1.57
N ARG A 31 -4.97 -13.23 1.57
CA ARG A 31 -4.24 -14.12 0.68
C ARG A 31 -3.09 -14.82 1.41
N SER A 32 -2.84 -16.06 1.03
CA SER A 32 -1.63 -16.78 1.45
C SER A 32 -0.46 -16.43 0.53
N VAL A 33 0.76 -16.80 0.96
CA VAL A 33 1.96 -16.66 0.13
C VAL A 33 1.77 -17.36 -1.21
N SER A 34 1.22 -18.59 -1.19
CA SER A 34 1.01 -19.37 -2.41
C SER A 34 0.07 -18.67 -3.38
N GLU A 35 -1.03 -18.12 -2.86
CA GLU A 35 -2.00 -17.39 -3.68
C GLU A 35 -1.39 -16.14 -4.31
N LEU A 36 -0.58 -15.41 -3.56
CA LEU A 36 0.11 -14.23 -4.08
C LEU A 36 1.14 -14.61 -5.14
N ALA A 37 1.89 -15.69 -4.90
CA ALA A 37 2.91 -16.15 -5.84
C ALA A 37 2.32 -16.64 -7.16
N GLU A 38 1.08 -17.13 -7.14
CA GLU A 38 0.40 -17.56 -8.38
C GLU A 38 0.09 -16.36 -9.28
N GLU A 39 -0.14 -15.19 -8.71
CA GLU A 39 -0.53 -14.00 -9.47
C GLU A 39 0.63 -13.05 -9.78
N LEU A 40 1.79 -13.27 -9.18
CA LEU A 40 2.95 -12.39 -9.34
C LEU A 40 4.09 -13.10 -10.04
N PRO A 41 4.88 -12.39 -10.86
CA PRO A 41 6.02 -12.99 -11.57
C PRO A 41 7.25 -13.10 -10.68
N ILE A 42 7.09 -13.53 -9.43
CA ILE A 42 8.17 -13.71 -8.47
C ILE A 42 7.95 -15.00 -7.69
N SER A 43 9.03 -15.50 -7.09
CA SER A 43 9.01 -16.77 -6.36
C SER A 43 8.32 -16.63 -5.00
N ARG A 44 7.90 -17.75 -4.41
CA ARG A 44 7.35 -17.77 -3.05
C ARG A 44 8.31 -17.18 -2.01
N PRO A 45 9.61 -17.53 -2.03
CA PRO A 45 10.54 -16.88 -1.09
C PRO A 45 10.62 -15.36 -1.25
N ALA A 46 10.52 -14.87 -2.50
CA ALA A 46 10.49 -13.43 -2.75
C ALA A 46 9.22 -12.79 -2.19
N VAL A 47 8.06 -13.42 -2.39
CA VAL A 47 6.79 -12.96 -1.80
C VAL A 47 6.90 -12.92 -0.29
N SER A 48 7.43 -13.97 0.33
CA SER A 48 7.61 -14.02 1.78
C SER A 48 8.48 -12.87 2.29
N ARG A 49 9.56 -12.57 1.58
CA ARG A 49 10.46 -11.48 1.94
C ARG A 49 9.76 -10.12 1.84
N HIS A 50 9.01 -9.91 0.76
CA HIS A 50 8.25 -8.67 0.58
C HIS A 50 7.17 -8.51 1.66
N LEU A 51 6.48 -9.57 2.00
CA LEU A 51 5.47 -9.53 3.06
C LEU A 51 6.08 -9.21 4.42
N ARG A 52 7.28 -9.73 4.70
CA ARG A 52 7.99 -9.41 5.94
C ARG A 52 8.30 -7.92 6.04
N LEU A 53 8.75 -7.33 4.94
CA LEU A 53 9.04 -5.89 4.90
C LEU A 53 7.77 -5.06 5.03
N LEU A 54 6.69 -5.45 4.37
CA LEU A 54 5.40 -4.77 4.49
C LEU A 54 4.85 -4.89 5.91
N LYS A 55 4.99 -6.03 6.54
CA LYS A 55 4.55 -6.23 7.92
C LYS A 55 5.36 -5.36 8.88
N ARG A 56 6.68 -5.31 8.70
CA ARG A 56 7.55 -4.46 9.51
C ARG A 56 7.19 -2.99 9.36
N ALA A 57 6.78 -2.58 8.17
CA ALA A 57 6.34 -1.22 7.90
C ALA A 57 4.92 -0.93 8.41
N GLY A 58 4.24 -1.92 8.97
CA GLY A 58 2.90 -1.74 9.53
C GLY A 58 1.79 -1.73 8.50
N LEU A 59 2.06 -2.14 7.26
CA LEU A 59 1.07 -2.07 6.19
C LEU A 59 0.28 -3.37 6.01
N VAL A 60 0.81 -4.50 6.46
CA VAL A 60 0.11 -5.78 6.41
C VAL A 60 0.18 -6.47 7.76
N ALA A 61 -0.82 -7.30 8.03
CA ALA A 61 -0.89 -8.17 9.19
C ALA A 61 -1.11 -9.59 8.71
N ASP A 62 -0.88 -10.56 9.58
CA ASP A 62 -1.09 -11.96 9.24
C ASP A 62 -1.74 -12.71 10.38
N ARG A 63 -2.35 -13.84 10.04
CA ARG A 63 -2.88 -14.78 11.03
C ARG A 63 -2.69 -16.20 10.54
N ALA A 64 -2.59 -17.11 11.48
CA ALA A 64 -2.55 -18.53 11.16
C ALA A 64 -3.96 -19.02 10.85
N GLU A 65 -4.07 -19.86 9.82
CA GLU A 65 -5.32 -20.54 9.48
C GLU A 65 -4.96 -21.96 9.04
N GLY A 66 -5.14 -22.94 9.92
CA GLY A 66 -4.68 -24.28 9.68
C GLY A 66 -3.17 -24.34 9.56
N THR A 67 -2.68 -24.90 8.47
CA THR A 67 -1.25 -25.02 8.19
C THR A 67 -0.69 -23.85 7.39
N ARG A 68 -1.52 -22.86 7.05
CA ARG A 68 -1.09 -21.72 6.27
C ARG A 68 -1.27 -20.41 7.03
N ARG A 69 -0.66 -19.36 6.51
CA ARG A 69 -0.81 -18.00 7.02
C ARG A 69 -1.53 -17.16 5.98
N LEU A 70 -2.51 -16.41 6.44
CA LEU A 70 -3.22 -15.45 5.60
C LEU A 70 -2.77 -14.04 5.94
N TYR A 71 -2.51 -13.26 4.91
CA TYR A 71 -2.08 -11.88 5.01
C TYR A 71 -3.21 -10.95 4.59
N ARG A 72 -3.30 -9.80 5.23
CA ARG A 72 -4.30 -8.78 4.97
C ARG A 72 -3.69 -7.41 5.16
N LEU A 73 -4.34 -6.39 4.63
CA LEU A 73 -3.92 -5.01 4.90
C LEU A 73 -4.16 -4.70 6.37
N ASP A 74 -3.23 -3.96 6.97
CA ASP A 74 -3.34 -3.51 8.35
C ASP A 74 -3.99 -2.13 8.35
N ASP A 75 -5.23 -2.05 8.81
CA ASP A 75 -6.00 -0.81 8.78
C ASP A 75 -5.38 0.30 9.61
N GLU A 76 -4.75 -0.03 10.74
CA GLU A 76 -4.09 0.97 11.58
C GLU A 76 -2.88 1.58 10.89
N GLY A 77 -2.07 0.75 10.22
CA GLY A 77 -0.92 1.22 9.47
C GLY A 77 -1.32 2.06 8.28
N ILE A 78 -2.33 1.63 7.56
CA ILE A 78 -2.87 2.38 6.41
C ILE A 78 -3.44 3.73 6.89
N ALA A 79 -4.16 3.74 8.01
CA ALA A 79 -4.69 4.98 8.58
C ALA A 79 -3.57 5.94 8.99
N ALA A 80 -2.48 5.42 9.55
CA ALA A 80 -1.34 6.24 9.95
C ALA A 80 -0.69 6.93 8.73
N VAL A 81 -0.58 6.22 7.61
CA VAL A 81 -0.05 6.80 6.37
C VAL A 81 -1.00 7.89 5.85
N ARG A 82 -2.30 7.62 5.85
CA ARG A 82 -3.30 8.58 5.41
C ARG A 82 -3.26 9.84 6.27
N GLU A 83 -3.21 9.68 7.58
CA GLU A 83 -3.15 10.78 8.52
C GLU A 83 -1.89 11.64 8.30
N TYR A 84 -0.75 11.00 8.08
CA TYR A 84 0.48 11.72 7.77
C TYR A 84 0.33 12.56 6.50
N LEU A 85 -0.24 11.98 5.44
CA LEU A 85 -0.44 12.70 4.18
C LEU A 85 -1.41 13.87 4.35
N GLU A 86 -2.46 13.70 5.13
CA GLU A 86 -3.41 14.78 5.45
C GLU A 86 -2.73 15.87 6.25
N ASP A 87 -1.89 15.52 7.22
CA ASP A 87 -1.20 16.51 8.05
C ASP A 87 -0.18 17.32 7.24
N VAL A 88 0.56 16.66 6.35
CA VAL A 88 1.60 17.33 5.55
C VAL A 88 0.97 18.18 4.44
N TRP A 89 -0.08 17.67 3.80
CA TRP A 89 -0.72 18.34 2.66
C TRP A 89 -2.18 18.71 2.94
N GLY A 90 -2.55 18.89 4.21
CA GLY A 90 -3.94 19.09 4.60
C GLY A 90 -4.67 20.18 3.83
N GLU A 91 -4.05 21.33 3.62
CA GLU A 91 -4.62 22.41 2.83
C GLU A 91 -4.14 22.39 1.38
N ALA A 92 -3.01 21.75 1.11
CA ALA A 92 -2.45 21.67 -0.22
C ALA A 92 -3.33 20.89 -1.21
N PRO A 93 -4.04 19.82 -0.84
CA PRO A 93 -4.95 19.13 -1.76
C PRO A 93 -6.02 20.01 -2.38
N THR A 94 -6.57 20.97 -1.62
CA THR A 94 -7.57 21.90 -2.16
C THR A 94 -6.95 22.79 -3.24
N ARG A 95 -5.79 23.37 -2.93
CA ARG A 95 -5.07 24.22 -3.86
C ARG A 95 -4.62 23.45 -5.08
N PHE A 96 -4.10 22.26 -4.86
CA PHE A 96 -3.65 21.37 -5.92
C PHE A 96 -4.82 20.94 -6.80
N ARG A 97 -5.98 20.68 -6.19
CA ARG A 97 -7.18 20.29 -6.92
C ARG A 97 -7.64 21.39 -7.87
N LEU A 98 -7.62 22.65 -7.44
CA LEU A 98 -7.99 23.76 -8.28
C LEU A 98 -7.06 23.88 -9.50
N LEU A 99 -5.76 23.73 -9.28
CA LEU A 99 -4.79 23.73 -10.37
C LEU A 99 -4.98 22.55 -11.31
N ALA A 100 -5.25 21.37 -10.76
CA ALA A 100 -5.47 20.18 -11.56
C ALA A 100 -6.74 20.25 -12.38
N GLU A 101 -7.81 20.83 -11.83
CA GLU A 101 -9.06 21.02 -12.55
C GLU A 101 -8.88 21.97 -13.73
N ASN A 102 -8.17 23.09 -13.53
CA ASN A 102 -7.87 24.00 -14.59
C ASN A 102 -7.01 23.36 -15.68
N THR A 103 -6.03 22.56 -15.28
CA THR A 103 -5.17 21.84 -16.20
C THR A 103 -5.94 20.74 -16.93
N SER A 104 -6.83 20.04 -16.23
CA SER A 104 -7.64 18.98 -16.81
C SER A 104 -8.60 19.46 -17.87
N GLU A 105 -9.17 20.63 -17.69
CA GLU A 105 -10.04 21.24 -18.70
C GLU A 105 -9.32 21.44 -20.04
N ARG A 106 -8.03 21.73 -19.99
CA ARG A 106 -7.23 21.89 -21.20
C ARG A 106 -6.63 20.58 -21.70
N THR A 107 -6.08 19.81 -20.77
CA THR A 107 -5.35 18.57 -21.10
C THR A 107 -6.29 17.39 -21.32
N GLY A 108 -7.41 17.35 -20.62
CA GLY A 108 -8.38 16.28 -20.76
C GLY A 108 -9.01 16.23 -22.15
N ARG A 109 -9.09 17.35 -22.82
CA ARG A 109 -9.58 17.40 -24.18
C ARG A 109 -8.56 16.84 -25.17
N ASP A 110 -7.28 17.05 -24.89
CA ASP A 110 -6.19 16.58 -25.73
C ASP A 110 -5.91 15.10 -25.53
N ALA A 111 -6.20 14.57 -24.34
CA ALA A 111 -5.97 13.17 -24.00
C ALA A 111 -7.04 12.24 -24.56
N ARG A 112 -8.09 12.77 -25.12
CA ARG A 112 -9.19 12.03 -25.74
C ARG A 112 -9.21 12.21 -27.25
#